data_376e0571ef89cf5357bcfdc596e53695
#
_entry.id   376e0571ef89cf5357bcfdc596e53695
#
_cell.length_a   1.000
_cell.length_b   1.000
_cell.length_c   1.000
_cell.angle_alpha   90.00
_cell.angle_beta   90.00
_cell.angle_gamma   90.00
#
_symmetry.space_group_name_H-M   'P 1'
#
loop_
_entity.id
_entity.type
_entity.pdbx_description
1 polymer ?
#
loop_
_entity_poly.entity_id
_entity_poly.type
_entity_poly.pdbx_seq_one_letter_code
_entity_poly.pdbx_strand_id
1 'polypeptide(L)'
;LGLAAACWGMRMAIDKATKAGMGFVTMRNSNHIGAAGCYAHMAIERDMIGLAMTGYFFANGNPVGMPPTFGLTPLLSTNPIAVAVPGGEKFPFVLDMSTSTVPYNRVELHGELGEPLGRGWARDDAGDDTVDPERATLLSPLGGEREEGGHKGYGLAMLVHILTGVLSGGWWQNPERERIHGHPPDDPGSYAQQGQSNFFGAIRLDQFGPVDQFKRGMDETIRAIHR
;
A
#
# COMPACT_ATOMS: atom_id res chain seq x y z
N LEU A 1 -12.79 -4.04 -11.83
CA LEU A 1 -11.89 -5.15 -12.26
C LEU A 1 -10.67 -5.33 -11.33
N GLY A 2 -10.27 -4.32 -10.53
CA GLY A 2 -9.09 -4.40 -9.65
C GLY A 2 -9.10 -5.58 -8.68
N LEU A 3 -10.23 -5.85 -8.03
CA LEU A 3 -10.40 -6.96 -7.08
C LEU A 3 -10.11 -8.33 -7.73
N ALA A 4 -10.68 -8.60 -8.91
CA ALA A 4 -10.47 -9.87 -9.60
C ALA A 4 -9.02 -10.01 -10.11
N ALA A 5 -8.45 -8.94 -10.64
CA ALA A 5 -7.06 -8.91 -11.10
C ALA A 5 -6.08 -9.13 -9.92
N ALA A 6 -6.34 -8.55 -8.76
CA ALA A 6 -5.53 -8.73 -7.56
C ALA A 6 -5.57 -10.17 -7.03
N CYS A 7 -6.76 -10.82 -7.01
CA CYS A 7 -6.88 -12.25 -6.70
C CYS A 7 -6.03 -13.09 -7.64
N TRP A 8 -6.07 -12.79 -8.94
CA TRP A 8 -5.29 -13.51 -9.93
C TRP A 8 -3.79 -13.28 -9.75
N GLY A 9 -3.36 -12.03 -9.52
CA GLY A 9 -1.96 -11.69 -9.23
C GLY A 9 -1.41 -12.43 -8.02
N MET A 10 -2.19 -12.50 -6.93
CA MET A 10 -1.78 -13.23 -5.73
C MET A 10 -1.71 -14.76 -5.97
N ARG A 11 -2.66 -15.34 -6.70
CA ARG A 11 -2.60 -16.77 -7.10
C ARG A 11 -1.35 -17.07 -7.90
N MET A 12 -0.99 -16.22 -8.85
CA MET A 12 0.25 -16.37 -9.61
C MET A 12 1.50 -16.30 -8.73
N ALA A 13 1.53 -15.42 -7.71
CA ALA A 13 2.63 -15.35 -6.76
C ALA A 13 2.75 -16.65 -5.95
N ILE A 14 1.62 -17.19 -5.47
CA ILE A 14 1.55 -18.48 -4.77
C ILE A 14 2.02 -19.63 -5.66
N ASP A 15 1.57 -19.68 -6.93
CA ASP A 15 1.98 -20.73 -7.87
C ASP A 15 3.48 -20.69 -8.18
N LYS A 16 4.05 -19.49 -8.30
CA LYS A 16 5.51 -19.32 -8.42
C LYS A 16 6.24 -19.78 -7.15
N ALA A 17 5.75 -19.39 -5.98
CA ALA A 17 6.33 -19.79 -4.71
C ALA A 17 6.27 -21.31 -4.50
N THR A 18 5.19 -21.97 -4.92
CA THR A 18 5.05 -23.43 -4.87
C THR A 18 6.18 -24.13 -5.63
N LYS A 19 6.65 -23.54 -6.73
CA LYS A 19 7.70 -24.12 -7.58
C LYS A 19 9.12 -23.75 -7.13
N ALA A 20 9.31 -22.50 -6.67
CA ALA A 20 10.65 -21.92 -6.46
C ALA A 20 10.94 -21.53 -5.00
N GLY A 21 10.01 -21.78 -4.07
CA GLY A 21 10.17 -21.40 -2.66
C GLY A 21 9.66 -20.00 -2.37
N MET A 22 9.76 -19.08 -3.31
CA MET A 22 9.17 -17.74 -3.25
C MET A 22 8.70 -17.30 -4.65
N GLY A 23 7.70 -16.43 -4.67
CA GLY A 23 7.14 -15.93 -5.92
C GLY A 23 6.66 -14.50 -5.78
N PHE A 24 7.00 -13.67 -6.76
CA PHE A 24 6.58 -12.27 -6.80
C PHE A 24 5.93 -11.94 -8.15
N VAL A 25 4.93 -11.09 -8.10
CA VAL A 25 4.17 -10.60 -9.28
C VAL A 25 3.94 -9.11 -9.10
N THR A 26 4.22 -8.34 -10.13
CA THR A 26 3.80 -6.95 -10.23
C THR A 26 2.69 -6.80 -11.24
N MET A 27 1.77 -5.90 -10.98
CA MET A 27 0.64 -5.59 -11.86
C MET A 27 0.55 -4.08 -12.03
N ARG A 28 0.36 -3.62 -13.25
CA ARG A 28 0.18 -2.19 -13.58
C ARG A 28 -1.14 -1.97 -14.30
N ASN A 29 -1.56 -0.71 -14.37
CA ASN A 29 -2.80 -0.29 -15.03
C ASN A 29 -4.03 -1.01 -14.46
N SER A 30 -4.04 -1.20 -13.14
CA SER A 30 -5.15 -1.78 -12.38
C SER A 30 -6.02 -0.69 -11.76
N ASN A 31 -7.11 -1.10 -11.13
CA ASN A 31 -7.97 -0.24 -10.33
C ASN A 31 -7.75 -0.52 -8.84
N HIS A 32 -8.46 0.21 -7.99
CA HIS A 32 -8.47 -0.02 -6.54
C HIS A 32 -8.77 -1.48 -6.21
N ILE A 33 -7.97 -2.07 -5.31
CA ILE A 33 -8.06 -3.49 -4.95
C ILE A 33 -8.79 -3.77 -3.64
N GLY A 34 -9.36 -2.75 -2.99
CA GLY A 34 -9.95 -2.89 -1.67
C GLY A 34 -8.90 -3.09 -0.58
N ALA A 35 -9.19 -3.94 0.41
CA ALA A 35 -8.29 -4.27 1.51
C ALA A 35 -7.17 -5.19 1.03
N ALA A 36 -5.92 -4.74 1.13
CA ALA A 36 -4.75 -5.47 0.65
C ALA A 36 -4.51 -6.76 1.45
N GLY A 37 -4.86 -6.76 2.73
CA GLY A 37 -4.75 -7.92 3.62
C GLY A 37 -5.51 -9.14 3.15
N CYS A 38 -6.62 -8.97 2.42
CA CYS A 38 -7.39 -10.09 1.85
C CYS A 38 -6.54 -10.93 0.90
N TYR A 39 -5.69 -10.29 0.10
CA TYR A 39 -4.82 -11.00 -0.85
C TYR A 39 -3.63 -11.63 -0.15
N ALA A 40 -2.98 -10.91 0.76
CA ALA A 40 -1.90 -11.48 1.56
C ALA A 40 -2.36 -12.74 2.32
N HIS A 41 -3.58 -12.73 2.85
CA HIS A 41 -4.18 -13.85 3.57
C HIS A 41 -4.34 -15.12 2.71
N MET A 42 -4.50 -15.00 1.39
CA MET A 42 -4.65 -16.17 0.49
C MET A 42 -3.45 -17.11 0.54
N ALA A 43 -2.25 -16.63 0.88
CA ALA A 43 -1.04 -17.44 0.97
C ALA A 43 -1.03 -18.38 2.19
N ILE A 44 -1.79 -18.03 3.24
CA ILE A 44 -1.84 -18.80 4.51
C ILE A 44 -2.33 -20.23 4.28
N GLU A 45 -3.30 -20.43 3.38
CA GLU A 45 -3.85 -21.76 3.06
C GLU A 45 -2.80 -22.74 2.50
N ARG A 46 -1.64 -22.23 2.09
CA ARG A 46 -0.53 -23.01 1.55
C ARG A 46 0.72 -22.94 2.42
N ASP A 47 0.58 -22.60 3.71
CA ASP A 47 1.69 -22.42 4.64
C ASP A 47 2.78 -21.45 4.11
N MET A 48 2.33 -20.33 3.55
CA MET A 48 3.18 -19.28 3.00
C MET A 48 2.94 -17.96 3.71
N ILE A 49 3.98 -17.14 3.84
CA ILE A 49 3.83 -15.72 4.14
C ILE A 49 3.34 -15.04 2.88
N GLY A 50 2.25 -14.27 2.98
CA GLY A 50 1.73 -13.48 1.88
C GLY A 50 2.04 -12.00 2.03
N LEU A 51 2.31 -11.33 0.91
CA LEU A 51 2.51 -9.89 0.82
C LEU A 51 1.60 -9.31 -0.26
N ALA A 52 1.01 -8.16 0.02
CA ALA A 52 0.27 -7.39 -0.98
C ALA A 52 0.49 -5.90 -0.75
N MET A 53 0.76 -5.17 -1.82
CA MET A 53 1.00 -3.73 -1.78
C MET A 53 0.31 -3.06 -2.95
N THR A 54 -0.14 -1.83 -2.74
CA THR A 54 -0.68 -0.98 -3.80
C THR A 54 0.04 0.36 -3.77
N GLY A 55 0.54 0.79 -4.91
CA GLY A 55 1.20 2.07 -5.05
C GLY A 55 0.53 2.94 -6.10
N TYR A 56 0.49 4.22 -5.79
CA TYR A 56 0.08 5.25 -6.72
C TYR A 56 1.01 6.46 -6.56
N PHE A 57 1.40 7.04 -7.68
CA PHE A 57 2.25 8.21 -7.75
C PHE A 57 1.55 9.30 -8.54
N PHE A 58 1.45 10.49 -7.99
CA PHE A 58 0.79 11.64 -8.60
C PHE A 58 1.81 12.51 -9.31
N ALA A 59 1.95 12.37 -10.61
CA ALA A 59 2.87 13.21 -11.38
C ALA A 59 2.42 14.67 -11.49
N ASN A 60 1.10 14.92 -11.46
CA ASN A 60 0.49 16.25 -11.69
C ASN A 60 -0.31 16.78 -10.48
N GLY A 61 -0.05 16.24 -9.28
CA GLY A 61 -0.76 16.61 -8.07
C GLY A 61 -2.19 16.07 -8.03
N ASN A 62 -2.46 15.22 -7.07
CA ASN A 62 -3.82 14.95 -6.63
C ASN A 62 -4.11 15.83 -5.43
N PRO A 63 -5.36 16.25 -5.23
CA PRO A 63 -5.66 17.18 -4.16
C PRO A 63 -5.23 16.72 -2.76
N VAL A 64 -5.07 15.42 -2.52
CA VAL A 64 -4.63 14.96 -1.19
C VAL A 64 -3.73 13.71 -1.28
N GLY A 65 -2.45 13.89 -1.00
CA GLY A 65 -1.45 12.82 -0.96
C GLY A 65 -0.32 13.16 0.01
N MET A 66 0.65 12.27 0.12
CA MET A 66 1.82 12.49 0.97
C MET A 66 2.89 13.29 0.21
N PRO A 67 3.32 14.44 0.71
CA PRO A 67 4.46 15.17 0.18
C PRO A 67 5.78 14.49 0.58
N PRO A 68 6.87 14.68 -0.20
CA PRO A 68 8.20 14.29 0.25
C PRO A 68 8.59 15.04 1.51
N THR A 69 9.48 14.44 2.30
CA THR A 69 10.08 15.11 3.46
C THR A 69 10.69 16.45 2.99
N PHE A 70 10.31 17.55 3.65
CA PHE A 70 10.63 18.94 3.27
C PHE A 70 9.92 19.49 2.02
N GLY A 71 9.03 18.75 1.40
CA GLY A 71 8.25 19.20 0.25
C GLY A 71 6.80 19.48 0.61
N LEU A 72 6.11 20.25 -0.25
CA LEU A 72 4.69 20.56 -0.14
C LEU A 72 3.87 19.99 -1.29
N THR A 73 4.50 19.40 -2.30
CA THR A 73 3.80 18.81 -3.43
C THR A 73 3.47 17.34 -3.12
N PRO A 74 2.19 16.94 -3.04
CA PRO A 74 1.83 15.56 -2.81
C PRO A 74 2.21 14.69 -4.01
N LEU A 75 3.08 13.72 -3.82
CA LEU A 75 3.56 12.82 -4.87
C LEU A 75 3.13 11.38 -4.67
N LEU A 76 2.93 10.95 -3.42
CA LEU A 76 2.56 9.58 -3.11
C LEU A 76 1.14 9.53 -2.54
N SER A 77 0.41 8.48 -2.87
CA SER A 77 -0.84 8.13 -2.21
C SER A 77 -0.57 7.45 -0.85
N THR A 78 -1.59 6.85 -0.27
CA THR A 78 -1.51 6.13 1.02
C THR A 78 -0.65 4.86 0.97
N ASN A 79 -0.31 4.38 -0.21
CA ASN A 79 0.62 3.30 -0.53
C ASN A 79 0.63 2.17 0.52
N PRO A 80 -0.46 1.39 0.66
CA PRO A 80 -0.60 0.41 1.72
C PRO A 80 0.35 -0.78 1.58
N ILE A 81 0.69 -1.35 2.74
CA ILE A 81 1.44 -2.60 2.90
C ILE A 81 0.55 -3.59 3.65
N ALA A 82 0.40 -4.79 3.11
CA ALA A 82 -0.21 -5.89 3.81
C ALA A 82 0.72 -7.11 3.85
N VAL A 83 0.77 -7.74 5.01
CA VAL A 83 1.53 -8.98 5.26
C VAL A 83 0.64 -9.93 6.07
N ALA A 84 0.57 -11.19 5.65
CA ALA A 84 -0.12 -12.23 6.39
C ALA A 84 0.83 -13.40 6.66
N VAL A 85 0.86 -13.85 7.91
CA VAL A 85 1.76 -14.89 8.40
C VAL A 85 0.96 -15.98 9.09
N PRO A 86 1.08 -17.26 8.70
CA PRO A 86 0.31 -18.33 9.29
C PRO A 86 0.71 -18.60 10.76
N GLY A 87 -0.28 -18.80 11.62
CA GLY A 87 -0.14 -19.35 12.96
C GLY A 87 -0.39 -20.85 12.98
N GLY A 88 -0.26 -21.49 14.16
CA GLY A 88 -0.62 -22.88 14.41
C GLY A 88 -2.04 -22.98 14.99
N GLU A 89 -2.13 -22.95 16.32
CA GLU A 89 -3.40 -22.93 17.07
C GLU A 89 -4.00 -21.53 17.18
N LYS A 90 -3.17 -20.50 17.05
CA LYS A 90 -3.57 -19.10 17.12
C LYS A 90 -3.96 -18.57 15.76
N PHE A 91 -4.74 -17.49 15.76
CA PHE A 91 -5.04 -16.77 14.52
C PHE A 91 -3.76 -16.34 13.82
N PRO A 92 -3.76 -16.28 12.47
CA PRO A 92 -2.64 -15.75 11.73
C PRO A 92 -2.40 -14.29 12.10
N PHE A 93 -1.14 -13.86 12.03
CA PHE A 93 -0.82 -12.44 12.08
C PHE A 93 -1.17 -11.81 10.74
N VAL A 94 -1.96 -10.74 10.74
CA VAL A 94 -2.26 -9.96 9.54
C VAL A 94 -2.01 -8.48 9.82
N LEU A 95 -1.06 -7.92 9.10
CA LEU A 95 -0.84 -6.48 9.00
C LEU A 95 -1.53 -6.00 7.71
N ASP A 96 -2.35 -4.97 7.80
CA ASP A 96 -2.88 -4.24 6.64
C ASP A 96 -2.99 -2.77 7.02
N MET A 97 -2.10 -1.95 6.48
CA MET A 97 -1.98 -0.55 6.89
C MET A 97 -1.59 0.35 5.73
N SER A 98 -2.09 1.59 5.73
CA SER A 98 -1.53 2.66 4.93
C SER A 98 -0.14 3.07 5.45
N THR A 99 0.68 3.65 4.60
CA THR A 99 1.95 4.31 4.98
C THR A 99 1.77 5.80 5.28
N SER A 100 0.53 6.31 5.19
CA SER A 100 0.08 7.57 5.77
C SER A 100 -0.47 7.36 7.17
N THR A 101 -0.55 8.42 7.97
CA THR A 101 -1.13 8.36 9.34
C THR A 101 -2.58 7.90 9.30
N VAL A 102 -3.35 8.39 8.32
CA VAL A 102 -4.73 7.96 8.05
C VAL A 102 -4.95 7.81 6.54
N PRO A 103 -5.92 6.99 6.10
CA PRO A 103 -6.33 6.97 4.70
C PRO A 103 -7.11 8.25 4.36
N TYR A 104 -7.04 8.66 3.08
CA TYR A 104 -7.75 9.86 2.60
C TYR A 104 -9.26 9.83 2.87
N ASN A 105 -9.90 8.68 2.67
CA ASN A 105 -11.33 8.52 2.92
C ASN A 105 -11.74 8.86 4.36
N ARG A 106 -10.81 8.81 5.33
CA ARG A 106 -11.10 9.24 6.69
C ARG A 106 -11.18 10.76 6.78
N VAL A 107 -10.37 11.48 6.02
CA VAL A 107 -10.45 12.95 5.92
C VAL A 107 -11.78 13.35 5.28
N GLU A 108 -12.17 12.70 4.16
CA GLU A 108 -13.45 12.94 3.50
C GLU A 108 -14.64 12.68 4.44
N LEU A 109 -14.63 11.55 5.14
CA LEU A 109 -15.70 11.19 6.08
C LEU A 109 -15.88 12.24 7.18
N HIS A 110 -14.78 12.74 7.77
CA HIS A 110 -14.87 13.80 8.79
C HIS A 110 -15.41 15.10 8.19
N GLY A 111 -15.05 15.43 6.95
CA GLY A 111 -15.62 16.58 6.24
C GLY A 111 -17.13 16.43 6.01
N GLU A 112 -17.59 15.26 5.58
CA GLU A 112 -19.03 14.98 5.39
C GLU A 112 -19.83 15.04 6.70
N LEU A 113 -19.22 14.61 7.80
CA LEU A 113 -19.85 14.61 9.12
C LEU A 113 -19.74 15.98 9.84
N GLY A 114 -18.97 16.93 9.30
CA GLY A 114 -18.67 18.20 9.95
C GLY A 114 -17.84 18.04 11.23
N GLU A 115 -17.05 16.98 11.32
CA GLU A 115 -16.19 16.67 12.47
C GLU A 115 -14.76 17.11 12.22
N PRO A 116 -14.02 17.58 13.25
CA PRO A 116 -12.62 17.92 13.10
C PRO A 116 -11.75 16.67 12.87
N LEU A 117 -10.63 16.84 12.17
CA LEU A 117 -9.60 15.81 12.04
C LEU A 117 -8.82 15.62 13.34
N GLY A 118 -8.20 14.45 13.50
CA GLY A 118 -7.17 14.25 14.50
C GLY A 118 -5.91 15.06 14.17
N ARG A 119 -5.21 15.56 15.20
CA ARG A 119 -3.92 16.24 15.02
C ARG A 119 -2.91 15.30 14.37
N GLY A 120 -2.09 15.87 13.50
CA GLY A 120 -1.05 15.12 12.76
C GLY A 120 -1.60 14.21 11.65
N TRP A 121 -2.90 14.26 11.32
CA TRP A 121 -3.47 13.47 10.22
C TRP A 121 -3.21 14.09 8.86
N ALA A 122 -3.36 15.39 8.78
CA ALA A 122 -3.26 16.14 7.54
C ALA A 122 -2.64 17.52 7.77
N ARG A 123 -2.18 18.11 6.68
CA ARG A 123 -1.63 19.47 6.64
C ARG A 123 -2.34 20.28 5.57
N ASP A 124 -2.29 21.57 5.72
CA ASP A 124 -2.78 22.52 4.71
C ASP A 124 -1.72 22.74 3.60
N ASP A 125 -2.02 23.63 2.67
CA ASP A 125 -1.17 23.99 1.55
C ASP A 125 0.14 24.72 1.94
N ALA A 126 0.17 25.30 3.14
CA ALA A 126 1.40 25.86 3.72
C ALA A 126 2.27 24.80 4.41
N GLY A 127 1.74 23.59 4.61
CA GLY A 127 2.41 22.49 5.30
C GLY A 127 2.18 22.47 6.81
N ASP A 128 1.31 23.32 7.32
CA ASP A 128 0.97 23.38 8.74
C ASP A 128 -0.08 22.34 9.11
N ASP A 129 0.02 21.74 10.32
CA ASP A 129 -0.97 20.78 10.83
C ASP A 129 -2.37 21.40 10.85
N THR A 130 -3.35 20.69 10.32
CA THR A 130 -4.74 21.15 10.32
C THR A 130 -5.69 20.09 10.86
N VAL A 131 -6.66 20.56 11.66
CA VAL A 131 -7.80 19.76 12.11
C VAL A 131 -9.07 20.05 11.29
N ASP A 132 -8.99 20.96 10.33
CA ASP A 132 -10.07 21.35 9.45
C ASP A 132 -10.04 20.49 8.17
N PRO A 133 -11.04 19.62 7.92
CA PRO A 133 -11.08 18.78 6.73
C PRO A 133 -11.06 19.57 5.42
N GLU A 134 -11.64 20.78 5.39
CA GLU A 134 -11.70 21.62 4.18
C GLU A 134 -10.34 22.22 3.81
N ARG A 135 -9.45 22.35 4.80
CA ARG A 135 -8.06 22.84 4.60
C ARG A 135 -7.06 21.72 4.35
N ALA A 136 -7.45 20.46 4.52
CA ALA A 136 -6.56 19.31 4.39
C ALA A 136 -6.20 19.05 2.92
N THR A 137 -4.99 19.43 2.53
CA THR A 137 -4.46 19.24 1.16
C THR A 137 -3.33 18.21 1.11
N LEU A 138 -2.70 17.91 2.24
CA LEU A 138 -1.58 16.98 2.36
C LEU A 138 -1.88 15.95 3.45
N LEU A 139 -1.62 14.66 3.17
CA LEU A 139 -1.64 13.62 4.20
C LEU A 139 -0.29 13.55 4.92
N SER A 140 -0.33 13.44 6.23
CA SER A 140 0.89 13.16 7.01
C SER A 140 1.33 11.69 6.79
N PRO A 141 2.62 11.43 6.57
CA PRO A 141 3.13 10.07 6.55
C PRO A 141 3.01 9.40 7.91
N LEU A 142 3.02 8.09 7.97
CA LEU A 142 3.02 7.33 9.22
C LEU A 142 4.19 7.78 10.11
N GLY A 143 3.88 8.16 11.35
CA GLY A 143 4.81 8.78 12.28
C GLY A 143 4.69 10.30 12.34
N GLY A 144 3.78 10.92 11.54
CA GLY A 144 3.47 12.35 11.67
C GLY A 144 4.56 13.27 11.15
N GLU A 145 4.98 14.21 11.99
CA GLU A 145 6.05 15.15 11.67
C GLU A 145 7.41 14.46 11.60
N ARG A 146 8.38 15.15 10.99
CA ARG A 146 9.74 14.61 10.82
C ARG A 146 10.38 14.24 12.15
N GLU A 147 10.24 15.08 13.15
CA GLU A 147 10.76 14.92 14.51
C GLU A 147 10.14 13.71 15.22
N GLU A 148 8.90 13.37 14.89
CA GLU A 148 8.17 12.20 15.38
C GLU A 148 8.44 10.92 14.57
N GLY A 149 9.08 11.05 13.41
CA GLY A 149 9.48 9.94 12.58
C GLY A 149 8.72 9.78 11.26
N GLY A 150 7.98 10.79 10.81
CA GLY A 150 7.22 10.77 9.55
C GLY A 150 8.06 10.45 8.32
N HIS A 151 9.35 10.81 8.32
CA HIS A 151 10.28 10.41 7.27
C HIS A 151 10.39 8.87 7.11
N LYS A 152 10.14 8.08 8.17
CA LYS A 152 10.11 6.61 8.10
C LYS A 152 8.87 6.12 7.36
N GLY A 153 7.70 6.71 7.64
CA GLY A 153 6.46 6.43 6.90
C GLY A 153 6.57 6.79 5.43
N TYR A 154 7.16 7.95 5.13
CA TYR A 154 7.44 8.33 3.74
C TYR A 154 8.41 7.35 3.05
N GLY A 155 9.44 6.89 3.76
CA GLY A 155 10.37 5.86 3.26
C GLY A 155 9.67 4.54 2.95
N LEU A 156 8.71 4.11 3.78
CA LEU A 156 7.86 2.94 3.50
C LEU A 156 6.99 3.17 2.27
N ALA A 157 6.36 4.34 2.13
CA ALA A 157 5.58 4.70 0.95
C ALA A 157 6.41 4.66 -0.34
N MET A 158 7.65 5.15 -0.28
CA MET A 158 8.60 5.07 -1.39
C MET A 158 8.97 3.63 -1.74
N LEU A 159 9.19 2.77 -0.74
CA LEU A 159 9.44 1.34 -0.97
C LEU A 159 8.26 0.70 -1.72
N VAL A 160 7.04 0.96 -1.26
CA VAL A 160 5.82 0.49 -1.95
C VAL A 160 5.78 1.00 -3.39
N HIS A 161 6.03 2.29 -3.61
CA HIS A 161 6.06 2.86 -4.96
C HIS A 161 7.09 2.17 -5.86
N ILE A 162 8.30 1.92 -5.35
CA ILE A 162 9.36 1.24 -6.10
C ILE A 162 8.92 -0.18 -6.51
N LEU A 163 8.39 -0.96 -5.57
CA LEU A 163 7.99 -2.34 -5.82
C LEU A 163 6.75 -2.46 -6.70
N THR A 164 5.80 -1.55 -6.56
CA THR A 164 4.56 -1.56 -7.34
C THR A 164 4.71 -0.82 -8.66
N GLY A 165 5.07 0.45 -8.62
CA GLY A 165 5.10 1.36 -9.76
C GLY A 165 6.34 1.20 -10.62
N VAL A 166 7.52 1.43 -10.04
CA VAL A 166 8.79 1.42 -10.79
C VAL A 166 9.08 0.03 -11.35
N LEU A 167 9.02 -0.99 -10.51
CA LEU A 167 9.31 -2.38 -10.90
C LEU A 167 8.35 -2.92 -11.96
N SER A 168 7.07 -2.51 -11.94
CA SER A 168 6.09 -2.92 -12.96
C SER A 168 6.21 -2.14 -14.28
N GLY A 169 6.97 -1.05 -14.29
CA GLY A 169 6.99 -0.07 -15.38
C GLY A 169 5.71 0.75 -15.51
N GLY A 170 4.87 0.76 -14.45
CA GLY A 170 3.63 1.55 -14.36
C GLY A 170 3.77 2.85 -13.56
N TRP A 171 4.97 3.30 -13.37
CA TRP A 171 5.35 4.28 -12.34
C TRP A 171 5.16 5.74 -12.71
N TRP A 172 5.06 6.07 -13.95
CA TRP A 172 5.19 7.44 -14.37
C TRP A 172 4.29 7.77 -15.54
N GLN A 173 3.58 8.86 -15.45
CA GLN A 173 3.14 9.57 -16.62
C GLN A 173 4.35 10.28 -17.24
N ASN A 174 4.98 9.63 -18.19
CA ASN A 174 5.92 10.30 -19.07
C ASN A 174 5.08 10.90 -20.22
N PRO A 175 5.13 12.20 -20.48
CA PRO A 175 4.50 12.81 -21.66
C PRO A 175 4.91 12.12 -22.99
N GLU A 176 6.13 11.59 -23.05
CA GLU A 176 6.56 10.77 -24.19
C GLU A 176 5.83 9.43 -24.27
N ARG A 177 5.41 8.85 -23.15
CA ARG A 177 4.66 7.60 -23.15
C ARG A 177 3.22 7.79 -23.63
N GLU A 178 2.59 8.93 -23.28
CA GLU A 178 1.30 9.32 -23.84
C GLU A 178 1.39 9.47 -25.36
N ARG A 179 2.48 10.03 -25.88
CA ARG A 179 2.74 10.15 -27.31
C ARG A 179 2.96 8.80 -27.99
N ILE A 180 3.56 7.82 -27.31
CA ILE A 180 3.82 6.46 -27.85
C ILE A 180 2.55 5.60 -27.83
N HIS A 181 1.65 5.81 -26.86
CA HIS A 181 0.43 5.01 -26.71
C HIS A 181 -0.85 5.70 -27.20
N GLY A 182 -0.73 6.88 -27.81
CA GLY A 182 -1.81 7.50 -28.60
C GLY A 182 -2.93 8.18 -27.79
N HIS A 183 -2.71 8.50 -26.52
CA HIS A 183 -3.66 9.31 -25.74
C HIS A 183 -3.23 10.77 -25.76
N PRO A 184 -4.05 11.69 -26.31
CA PRO A 184 -3.73 13.11 -26.28
C PRO A 184 -3.74 13.65 -24.85
N PRO A 185 -2.85 14.59 -24.50
CA PRO A 185 -2.73 15.15 -23.15
C PRO A 185 -3.99 15.88 -22.65
N ASP A 186 -4.91 16.21 -23.54
CA ASP A 186 -6.14 16.97 -23.25
C ASP A 186 -7.40 16.08 -23.16
N ASP A 187 -7.27 14.74 -23.17
CA ASP A 187 -8.41 13.84 -22.98
C ASP A 187 -8.75 13.69 -21.50
N PRO A 188 -9.91 14.23 -21.03
CA PRO A 188 -10.33 14.06 -19.63
C PRO A 188 -10.46 12.60 -19.19
N GLY A 189 -10.62 11.65 -20.13
CA GLY A 189 -10.60 10.21 -19.88
C GLY A 189 -9.20 9.65 -19.64
N SER A 190 -8.14 10.33 -20.07
CA SER A 190 -6.76 9.87 -19.90
C SER A 190 -6.32 9.88 -18.43
N TYR A 191 -6.85 10.79 -17.63
CA TYR A 191 -6.59 10.85 -16.18
C TYR A 191 -7.26 9.72 -15.40
N ALA A 192 -8.40 9.23 -15.88
CA ALA A 192 -9.11 8.10 -15.28
C ALA A 192 -8.42 6.75 -15.53
N GLN A 193 -7.48 6.68 -16.48
CA GLN A 193 -6.73 5.46 -16.82
C GLN A 193 -5.37 5.34 -16.13
N GLN A 194 -5.02 6.26 -15.22
CA GLN A 194 -3.86 6.11 -14.36
C GLN A 194 -4.09 4.98 -13.36
N GLY A 195 -3.92 3.76 -13.84
CA GLY A 195 -4.17 2.58 -13.06
C GLY A 195 -3.19 2.46 -11.89
N GLN A 196 -3.70 2.09 -10.73
CA GLN A 196 -2.88 1.69 -9.61
C GLN A 196 -1.95 0.54 -10.02
N SER A 197 -0.77 0.53 -9.45
CA SER A 197 0.18 -0.57 -9.58
C SER A 197 0.21 -1.39 -8.29
N ASN A 198 0.34 -2.69 -8.43
CA ASN A 198 0.28 -3.60 -7.28
C ASN A 198 1.49 -4.54 -7.29
N PHE A 199 1.82 -5.02 -6.10
CA PHE A 199 2.84 -6.04 -5.89
C PHE A 199 2.26 -7.13 -5.01
N PHE A 200 2.44 -8.38 -5.41
CA PHE A 200 2.03 -9.56 -4.67
C PHE A 200 3.22 -10.48 -4.45
N GLY A 201 3.33 -11.04 -3.27
CA GLY A 201 4.42 -11.94 -2.91
C GLY A 201 3.92 -13.12 -2.08
N ALA A 202 4.56 -14.27 -2.28
CA ALA A 202 4.37 -15.43 -1.45
C ALA A 202 5.73 -16.08 -1.14
N ILE A 203 5.93 -16.51 0.11
CA ILE A 203 7.18 -17.13 0.59
C ILE A 203 6.82 -18.39 1.34
N ARG A 204 7.30 -19.55 0.89
CA ARG A 204 7.10 -20.83 1.55
C ARG A 204 7.91 -20.95 2.83
N LEU A 205 7.27 -21.41 3.89
CA LEU A 205 7.93 -21.57 5.19
C LEU A 205 8.94 -22.71 5.21
N ASP A 206 8.66 -23.80 4.49
CA ASP A 206 9.49 -25.01 4.46
C ASP A 206 10.88 -24.80 3.80
N GLN A 207 11.10 -23.64 3.18
CA GLN A 207 12.42 -23.25 2.68
C GLN A 207 13.38 -22.83 3.81
N PHE A 208 12.87 -22.50 4.98
CA PHE A 208 13.64 -22.00 6.12
C PHE A 208 13.69 -22.99 7.29
N GLY A 209 12.86 -24.02 7.26
CA GLY A 209 12.81 -25.04 8.30
C GLY A 209 11.44 -25.73 8.38
N PRO A 210 11.24 -26.58 9.40
CA PRO A 210 9.95 -27.28 9.56
C PRO A 210 8.80 -26.31 9.79
N VAL A 211 7.74 -26.43 9.00
CA VAL A 211 6.54 -25.56 9.05
C VAL A 211 5.91 -25.56 10.45
N ASP A 212 5.78 -26.72 11.09
CA ASP A 212 5.21 -26.83 12.43
C ASP A 212 6.04 -26.10 13.49
N GLN A 213 7.36 -26.08 13.34
CA GLN A 213 8.23 -25.32 14.25
C GLN A 213 7.99 -23.81 14.10
N PHE A 214 7.88 -23.32 12.87
CA PHE A 214 7.54 -21.92 12.60
C PHE A 214 6.19 -21.55 13.23
N LYS A 215 5.15 -22.34 12.97
CA LYS A 215 3.80 -22.11 13.49
C LYS A 215 3.77 -22.09 15.02
N ARG A 216 4.47 -23.04 15.69
CA ARG A 216 4.61 -23.01 17.16
C ARG A 216 5.28 -21.73 17.64
N GLY A 217 6.36 -21.28 16.98
CA GLY A 217 7.03 -20.03 17.32
C GLY A 217 6.10 -18.82 17.22
N MET A 218 5.24 -18.77 16.18
CA MET A 218 4.21 -17.73 16.05
C MET A 218 3.21 -17.80 17.21
N ASP A 219 2.72 -18.99 17.56
CA ASP A 219 1.78 -19.16 18.67
C ASP A 219 2.39 -18.74 20.01
N GLU A 220 3.65 -19.07 20.26
CA GLU A 220 4.38 -18.65 21.47
C GLU A 220 4.57 -17.13 21.52
N THR A 221 4.89 -16.51 20.38
CA THR A 221 5.00 -15.04 20.27
C THR A 221 3.67 -14.38 20.60
N ILE A 222 2.56 -14.85 20.03
CA ILE A 222 1.23 -14.31 20.30
C ILE A 222 0.85 -14.51 21.78
N ARG A 223 1.13 -15.68 22.37
CA ARG A 223 0.88 -15.91 23.80
C ARG A 223 1.71 -14.97 24.69
N ALA A 224 2.95 -14.64 24.30
CA ALA A 224 3.79 -13.74 25.08
C ALA A 224 3.26 -12.30 25.06
N ILE A 225 2.69 -11.85 23.93
CA ILE A 225 2.08 -10.51 23.80
C ILE A 225 0.80 -10.39 24.65
N HIS A 226 0.08 -11.49 24.87
CA HIS A 226 -1.17 -11.52 25.64
C HIS A 226 -0.96 -11.67 27.17
N ARG A 227 0.27 -11.72 27.67
CA ARG A 227 0.62 -11.77 29.10
C ARG A 227 0.78 -10.38 29.69
#